data_bf03a53eaed7f92a3b98af784bcd7057
#
_entry.id   bf03a53eaed7f92a3b98af784bcd7057
#
_cell.length_a   1.000
_cell.length_b   1.000
_cell.length_c   1.000
_cell.angle_alpha   90.00
_cell.angle_beta   90.00
_cell.angle_gamma   90.00
#
_symmetry.space_group_name_H-M   'P 1'
#
loop_
_entity.id
_entity.type
_entity.pdbx_description
1 polymer ?
#
loop_
_entity_poly.entity_id
_entity_poly.type
_entity_poly.pdbx_seq_one_letter_code
_entity_poly.pdbx_strand_id
1 'polypeptide(L)'
;EMCIRDSYDTDLSQGGLNLSGGQKQRLCIARAMIKNPKILILDDSTSAVDTATEAKIRDSFYNELKDTTVFIIAQRVSSVKDADKIIVLDDGEIKGINTHENLLKSNEIYQEIYQTQQKGVSE
;
A
#
# COMPACT_ATOMS: atom_id res chain seq x y z
N GLU A 1 -24.82 -14.72 -9.16
CA GLU A 1 -25.27 -13.32 -9.34
C GLU A 1 -24.47 -12.42 -8.42
N MET A 2 -23.50 -11.73 -8.98
CA MET A 2 -22.93 -10.62 -8.24
C MET A 2 -24.04 -9.56 -8.16
N CYS A 3 -24.51 -9.29 -6.95
CA CYS A 3 -25.40 -8.17 -6.73
C CYS A 3 -24.72 -6.91 -7.27
N ILE A 4 -25.21 -6.39 -8.37
CA ILE A 4 -24.86 -5.07 -8.86
C ILE A 4 -25.34 -4.12 -7.79
N ARG A 5 -24.44 -3.64 -6.97
CA ARG A 5 -24.75 -2.59 -6.02
C ARG A 5 -24.97 -1.31 -6.81
N ASP A 6 -25.94 -0.54 -6.37
CA ASP A 6 -26.45 0.63 -7.08
C ASP A 6 -25.47 1.79 -7.15
N SER A 7 -24.18 1.48 -7.32
CA SER A 7 -23.14 2.47 -7.55
C SER A 7 -23.02 3.47 -6.38
N TYR A 8 -23.09 4.76 -6.69
CA TYR A 8 -22.93 5.83 -5.69
C TYR A 8 -24.12 5.97 -4.74
N ASP A 9 -25.28 5.44 -5.09
CA ASP A 9 -26.51 5.50 -4.31
C ASP A 9 -26.67 4.30 -3.36
N THR A 10 -25.66 3.43 -3.27
CA THR A 10 -25.69 2.28 -2.35
C THR A 10 -25.66 2.75 -0.90
N ASP A 11 -26.68 2.40 -0.13
CA ASP A 11 -26.73 2.68 1.30
C ASP A 11 -25.63 1.94 2.06
N LEU A 12 -24.82 2.69 2.79
CA LEU A 12 -23.82 2.15 3.69
C LEU A 12 -24.40 2.05 5.09
N SER A 13 -24.47 0.83 5.63
CA SER A 13 -24.87 0.64 7.03
C SER A 13 -23.89 1.34 7.98
N GLN A 14 -24.33 1.61 9.20
CA GLN A 14 -23.50 2.26 10.22
C GLN A 14 -22.13 1.56 10.35
N GLY A 15 -21.04 2.31 10.23
CA GLY A 15 -19.68 1.78 10.23
C GLY A 15 -19.32 0.94 8.99
N GLY A 16 -20.15 0.96 7.92
CA GLY A 16 -19.89 0.19 6.71
C GLY A 16 -19.91 -1.33 6.94
N LEU A 17 -20.77 -1.84 7.82
CA LEU A 17 -20.86 -3.26 8.17
C LEU A 17 -21.21 -4.16 6.96
N ASN A 18 -21.80 -3.60 5.92
CA ASN A 18 -22.13 -4.28 4.67
C ASN A 18 -20.98 -4.27 3.65
N LEU A 19 -19.79 -3.76 4.01
CA LEU A 19 -18.60 -3.76 3.16
C LEU A 19 -17.53 -4.72 3.68
N SER A 20 -16.82 -5.37 2.76
CA SER A 20 -15.60 -6.12 3.11
C SER A 20 -14.47 -5.18 3.56
N GLY A 21 -13.48 -5.70 4.29
CA GLY A 21 -12.31 -4.92 4.71
C GLY A 21 -11.60 -4.26 3.53
N GLY A 22 -11.37 -4.99 2.45
CA GLY A 22 -10.74 -4.45 1.24
C GLY A 22 -11.59 -3.38 0.53
N GLN A 23 -12.92 -3.48 0.57
CA GLN A 23 -13.81 -2.43 0.04
C GLN A 23 -13.70 -1.14 0.87
N LYS A 24 -13.67 -1.27 2.21
CA LYS A 24 -13.48 -0.12 3.12
C LYS A 24 -12.14 0.56 2.86
N GLN A 25 -11.06 -0.20 2.73
CA GLN A 25 -9.73 0.35 2.45
C GLN A 25 -9.71 1.13 1.13
N ARG A 26 -10.24 0.55 0.04
CA ARG A 26 -10.32 1.24 -1.25
C ARG A 26 -11.11 2.55 -1.17
N LEU A 27 -12.24 2.57 -0.45
CA LEU A 27 -13.02 3.79 -0.25
C LEU A 27 -12.28 4.85 0.57
N CYS A 28 -11.51 4.43 1.59
CA CYS A 28 -10.68 5.35 2.36
C CYS A 28 -9.58 5.99 1.50
N ILE A 29 -8.92 5.20 0.64
CA ILE A 29 -7.91 5.67 -0.30
C ILE A 29 -8.55 6.65 -1.30
N ALA A 30 -9.65 6.28 -1.93
CA ALA A 30 -10.36 7.15 -2.88
C ALA A 30 -10.77 8.48 -2.25
N ARG A 31 -11.28 8.46 -1.02
CA ARG A 31 -11.64 9.66 -0.26
C ARG A 31 -10.45 10.58 0.00
N ALA A 32 -9.27 10.01 0.26
CA ALA A 32 -8.04 10.79 0.46
C ALA A 32 -7.56 11.42 -0.85
N MET A 33 -7.65 10.69 -1.96
CA MET A 33 -7.23 11.15 -3.29
C MET A 33 -8.09 12.29 -3.84
N ILE A 34 -9.41 12.29 -3.61
CA ILE A 34 -10.35 13.34 -4.09
C ILE A 34 -9.94 14.74 -3.62
N LYS A 35 -9.22 14.84 -2.49
CA LYS A 35 -8.75 16.11 -1.96
C LYS A 35 -7.55 16.71 -2.70
N ASN A 36 -6.99 16.02 -3.69
CA ASN A 36 -5.76 16.39 -4.39
C ASN A 36 -4.64 16.83 -3.41
N PRO A 37 -4.25 15.98 -2.45
CA PRO A 37 -3.31 16.36 -1.41
C PRO A 37 -1.92 16.54 -2.00
N LYS A 38 -1.12 17.44 -1.42
CA LYS A 38 0.32 17.54 -1.73
C LYS A 38 1.14 16.41 -1.10
N ILE A 39 0.66 15.87 0.02
CA ILE A 39 1.25 14.75 0.74
C ILE A 39 0.14 13.77 1.06
N LEU A 40 0.34 12.51 0.67
CA LEU A 40 -0.56 11.39 0.98
C LEU A 40 0.21 10.37 1.83
N ILE A 41 -0.34 10.00 2.98
CA ILE A 41 0.24 8.98 3.85
C ILE A 41 -0.70 7.78 3.86
N LEU A 42 -0.19 6.62 3.49
CA LEU A 42 -0.88 5.35 3.44
C LEU A 42 -0.25 4.42 4.48
N ASP A 43 -0.90 4.32 5.64
CA ASP A 43 -0.45 3.48 6.74
C ASP A 43 -1.22 2.16 6.70
N ASP A 44 -0.54 1.08 6.31
CA ASP A 44 -1.08 -0.29 6.15
C ASP A 44 -2.44 -0.36 5.42
N SER A 45 -2.66 0.61 4.53
CA SER A 45 -3.98 0.87 3.91
C SER A 45 -4.38 -0.18 2.86
N THR A 46 -3.49 -1.10 2.51
CA THR A 46 -3.72 -2.17 1.53
C THR A 46 -3.63 -3.58 2.13
N SER A 47 -3.46 -3.72 3.44
CA SER A 47 -3.26 -5.00 4.13
C SER A 47 -4.40 -6.02 3.93
N ALA A 48 -5.64 -5.54 3.81
CA ALA A 48 -6.83 -6.38 3.56
C ALA A 48 -7.23 -6.45 2.07
N VAL A 49 -6.38 -5.95 1.18
CA VAL A 49 -6.60 -5.98 -0.28
C VAL A 49 -5.76 -7.10 -0.88
N ASP A 50 -6.30 -7.81 -1.85
CA ASP A 50 -5.54 -8.83 -2.59
C ASP A 50 -4.43 -8.19 -3.44
N THR A 51 -3.38 -8.97 -3.70
CA THR A 51 -2.16 -8.50 -4.37
C THR A 51 -2.41 -7.90 -5.77
N ALA A 52 -3.37 -8.45 -6.52
CA ALA A 52 -3.69 -7.95 -7.86
C ALA A 52 -4.39 -6.59 -7.80
N THR A 53 -5.30 -6.41 -6.85
CA THR A 53 -5.96 -5.13 -6.60
C THR A 53 -4.99 -4.09 -6.03
N GLU A 54 -4.09 -4.49 -5.13
CA GLU A 54 -3.04 -3.62 -4.60
C GLU A 54 -2.14 -3.08 -5.71
N ALA A 55 -1.72 -3.92 -6.66
CA ALA A 55 -0.93 -3.49 -7.82
C ALA A 55 -1.68 -2.42 -8.65
N LYS A 56 -2.98 -2.62 -8.93
CA LYS A 56 -3.79 -1.63 -9.65
C LYS A 56 -3.92 -0.30 -8.91
N ILE A 57 -4.06 -0.33 -7.59
CA ILE A 57 -4.10 0.88 -6.76
C ILE A 57 -2.76 1.62 -6.87
N ARG A 58 -1.63 0.91 -6.80
CA ARG A 58 -0.30 1.50 -6.97
C ARG A 58 -0.13 2.15 -8.35
N ASP A 59 -0.51 1.45 -9.42
CA ASP A 59 -0.45 2.00 -10.77
C ASP A 59 -1.29 3.28 -10.89
N SER A 60 -2.44 3.34 -10.23
CA SER A 60 -3.27 4.54 -10.18
C SER A 60 -2.54 5.70 -9.48
N PHE A 61 -1.79 5.45 -8.41
CA PHE A 61 -1.00 6.50 -7.75
C PHE A 61 0.04 7.09 -8.68
N TYR A 62 0.79 6.27 -9.42
CA TYR A 62 1.79 6.75 -10.36
C TYR A 62 1.19 7.58 -11.49
N ASN A 63 0.00 7.22 -11.95
CA ASN A 63 -0.65 7.90 -13.07
C ASN A 63 -1.40 9.18 -12.66
N GLU A 64 -2.08 9.15 -11.51
CA GLU A 64 -3.03 10.20 -11.10
C GLU A 64 -2.42 11.20 -10.10
N LEU A 65 -1.39 10.81 -9.34
CA LEU A 65 -0.82 11.61 -8.25
C LEU A 65 0.58 12.17 -8.57
N LYS A 66 0.79 12.65 -9.80
CA LYS A 66 2.10 13.14 -10.27
C LYS A 66 2.70 14.27 -9.42
N ASP A 67 1.85 15.11 -8.83
CA ASP A 67 2.27 16.25 -8.00
C ASP A 67 2.09 16.00 -6.50
N THR A 68 1.91 14.75 -6.10
CA THR A 68 1.70 14.33 -4.71
C THR A 68 2.90 13.52 -4.21
N THR A 69 3.44 13.88 -3.07
CA THR A 69 4.40 13.01 -2.37
C THR A 69 3.63 11.91 -1.63
N VAL A 70 3.87 10.65 -1.97
CA VAL A 70 3.19 9.51 -1.37
C VAL A 70 4.13 8.79 -0.40
N PHE A 71 3.73 8.68 0.87
CA PHE A 71 4.39 7.84 1.87
C PHE A 71 3.57 6.56 2.04
N ILE A 72 4.20 5.42 1.81
CA ILE A 72 3.58 4.11 2.00
C ILE A 72 4.28 3.43 3.17
N ILE A 73 3.53 3.17 4.24
CA ILE A 73 3.98 2.36 5.36
C ILE A 73 3.40 0.97 5.15
N ALA A 74 4.26 -0.01 4.98
CA ALA A 74 3.83 -1.38 4.70
C ALA A 74 4.79 -2.40 5.32
N GLN A 75 4.23 -3.54 5.70
CA GLN A 75 4.99 -4.66 6.21
C GLN A 75 5.55 -5.55 5.09
N ARG A 76 4.94 -5.52 3.90
CA ARG A 76 5.37 -6.33 2.76
C ARG A 76 6.32 -5.56 1.86
N VAL A 77 7.47 -6.15 1.56
CA VAL A 77 8.43 -5.58 0.60
C VAL A 77 7.79 -5.42 -0.79
N SER A 78 6.92 -6.33 -1.20
CA SER A 78 6.20 -6.26 -2.47
C SER A 78 5.39 -4.97 -2.64
N SER A 79 4.92 -4.38 -1.54
CA SER A 79 4.14 -3.14 -1.56
C SER A 79 4.98 -1.88 -1.77
N VAL A 80 6.28 -1.93 -1.50
CA VAL A 80 7.18 -0.76 -1.54
C VAL A 80 8.35 -0.89 -2.50
N LYS A 81 8.57 -2.06 -3.11
CA LYS A 81 9.74 -2.33 -3.96
C LYS A 81 9.89 -1.38 -5.16
N ASP A 82 8.78 -0.86 -5.66
CA ASP A 82 8.74 0.04 -6.81
C ASP A 82 8.77 1.53 -6.41
N ALA A 83 8.94 1.85 -5.11
CA ALA A 83 9.04 3.22 -4.64
C ALA A 83 10.39 3.86 -5.04
N ASP A 84 10.38 5.18 -5.28
CA ASP A 84 11.58 5.96 -5.61
C ASP A 84 12.64 5.86 -4.50
N LYS A 85 12.18 5.78 -3.24
CA LYS A 85 13.02 5.60 -2.05
C LYS A 85 12.31 4.74 -1.03
N ILE A 86 13.05 3.83 -0.44
CA ILE A 86 12.62 3.00 0.68
C ILE A 86 13.43 3.40 1.91
N ILE A 87 12.73 3.67 3.00
CA ILE A 87 13.31 3.95 4.31
C ILE A 87 13.22 2.68 5.14
N VAL A 88 14.35 2.15 5.56
CA VAL A 88 14.43 0.99 6.46
C VAL A 88 14.50 1.51 7.89
N LEU A 89 13.50 1.15 8.69
CA LEU A 89 13.41 1.49 10.11
C LEU A 89 13.61 0.23 10.95
N ASP A 90 14.44 0.32 11.97
CA ASP A 90 14.67 -0.72 12.94
C ASP A 90 14.96 -0.09 14.30
N ASP A 91 14.26 -0.57 15.33
CA ASP A 91 14.34 -0.06 16.70
C ASP A 91 14.22 1.47 16.82
N GLY A 92 13.31 2.07 16.03
CA GLY A 92 13.05 3.52 16.00
C GLY A 92 14.11 4.35 15.27
N GLU A 93 15.11 3.74 14.66
CA GLU A 93 16.18 4.41 13.93
C GLU A 93 16.13 4.10 12.44
N ILE A 94 16.57 5.07 11.62
CA ILE A 94 16.73 4.87 10.18
C ILE A 94 18.04 4.11 9.95
N LYS A 95 17.93 2.88 9.43
CA LYS A 95 19.07 2.00 9.10
C LYS A 95 19.47 2.05 7.63
N GLY A 96 18.66 2.68 6.78
CA GLY A 96 19.01 2.89 5.37
C GLY A 96 17.91 3.64 4.62
N ILE A 97 18.35 4.36 3.57
CA ILE A 97 17.44 5.03 2.62
C ILE A 97 18.02 4.81 1.23
N ASN A 98 17.34 4.05 0.40
CA ASN A 98 17.77 3.84 -0.99
C ASN A 98 16.62 3.18 -1.82
N THR A 99 16.90 2.86 -3.08
CA THR A 99 16.02 2.03 -3.92
C THR A 99 16.08 0.57 -3.46
N HIS A 100 15.06 -0.22 -3.87
CA HIS A 100 15.00 -1.65 -3.61
C HIS A 100 16.30 -2.39 -3.98
N GLU A 101 16.79 -2.17 -5.21
CA GLU A 101 17.97 -2.85 -5.71
C GLU A 101 19.26 -2.54 -4.91
N ASN A 102 19.42 -1.28 -4.50
CA ASN A 102 20.56 -0.86 -3.73
C ASN A 102 20.50 -1.38 -2.29
N LEU A 103 19.33 -1.39 -1.67
CA LEU A 103 19.15 -1.94 -0.32
C LEU A 103 19.39 -3.45 -0.31
N LEU A 104 18.98 -4.17 -1.34
CA LEU A 104 19.29 -5.59 -1.47
C LEU A 104 20.80 -5.89 -1.57
N LYS A 105 21.61 -4.93 -2.03
CA LYS A 105 23.06 -5.10 -2.14
C LYS A 105 23.81 -4.66 -0.89
N SER A 106 23.29 -3.70 -0.13
CA SER A 106 24.06 -2.98 0.88
C SER A 106 23.46 -2.94 2.28
N ASN A 107 22.21 -3.40 2.46
CA ASN A 107 21.55 -3.31 3.76
C ASN A 107 21.13 -4.71 4.25
N GLU A 108 21.81 -5.20 5.27
CA GLU A 108 21.60 -6.55 5.82
C GLU A 108 20.18 -6.73 6.39
N ILE A 109 19.63 -5.73 7.09
CA ILE A 109 18.30 -5.78 7.66
C ILE A 109 17.24 -5.91 6.55
N TYR A 110 17.38 -5.12 5.49
CA TYR A 110 16.48 -5.19 4.37
C TYR A 110 16.54 -6.54 3.62
N GLN A 111 17.75 -7.09 3.47
CA GLN A 111 17.96 -8.41 2.87
C GLN A 111 17.27 -9.51 3.69
N GLU A 112 17.41 -9.47 5.02
CA GLU A 112 16.80 -10.45 5.92
C GLU A 112 15.24 -10.40 5.83
N ILE A 113 14.68 -9.21 5.88
CA ILE A 113 13.22 -9.00 5.72
C ILE A 113 12.75 -9.57 4.38
N TYR A 114 13.45 -9.23 3.31
CA TYR A 114 13.09 -9.69 1.96
C TYR A 114 13.15 -11.22 1.84
N GLN A 115 14.24 -11.84 2.30
CA GLN A 115 14.43 -13.29 2.24
C GLN A 115 13.39 -14.04 3.06
N THR A 116 13.05 -13.54 4.24
CA THR A 116 12.02 -14.13 5.11
C THR A 116 10.66 -14.13 4.42
N GLN A 117 10.31 -13.05 3.75
CA GLN A 117 9.04 -12.94 3.03
C GLN A 117 8.99 -13.81 1.77
N GLN A 118 10.13 -14.01 1.08
CA GLN A 118 10.20 -14.92 -0.07
C GLN A 118 10.00 -16.39 0.34
N LYS A 119 10.54 -16.81 1.48
CA LYS A 119 10.36 -18.18 1.99
C LYS A 119 8.92 -18.48 2.40
N GLY A 120 8.22 -17.52 3.00
CA GLY A 120 6.80 -17.67 3.39
C GLY A 120 5.79 -17.70 2.24
N VAL A 121 6.22 -17.45 1.01
CA VAL A 121 5.36 -17.53 -0.21
C VAL A 121 5.51 -18.91 -0.89
N SER A 122 6.46 -19.74 -0.45
CA SER A 122 6.80 -21.02 -1.09
C SER A 122 6.18 -22.25 -0.39
N GLU A 123 5.35 -22.03 0.63
CA GLU A 123 4.50 -23.04 1.29
C GLU A 123 3.02 -22.79 0.96
#